data_e1ba6055dcb7995e82636fe7ecc16d87
#
_entry.id   e1ba6055dcb7995e82636fe7ecc16d87
#
_cell.length_a   1.000
_cell.length_b   1.000
_cell.length_c   1.000
_cell.angle_alpha   90.00
_cell.angle_beta   90.00
_cell.angle_gamma   90.00
#
_symmetry.space_group_name_H-M   'P 1'
#
loop_
_entity.id
_entity.type
_entity.pdbx_description
1 polymer ?
#
loop_
_entity_poly.entity_id
_entity_poly.type
_entity_poly.pdbx_seq_one_letter_code
_entity_poly.pdbx_strand_id
1 'polypeptide(L)'
;MCAVGTPLPGGVIQALVLLDEKGKAYGDSWRKRGEMFSILPNIARKVDRIGIPGGGDTLKDTIVDLLNYCLLYACWLNGDEDAKGTDAMAVSIWVDSARELEEAKHAGLEETPAGIDTYVREKFENILSTYTFNTVQERYQKIRHIAAILMHDERL
;
A
#
# COMPACT_ATOMS: atom_id res chain seq x y z
N MET A 1 -6.67 -15.13 -17.10
CA MET A 1 -7.99 -15.49 -16.61
C MET A 1 -8.01 -15.91 -15.15
N CYS A 2 -6.87 -16.18 -14.58
CA CYS A 2 -6.78 -16.55 -13.16
C CYS A 2 -7.41 -15.53 -12.21
N ALA A 3 -7.33 -14.26 -12.57
CA ALA A 3 -7.89 -13.18 -11.76
C ALA A 3 -9.41 -13.32 -11.54
N VAL A 4 -10.13 -13.90 -12.50
CA VAL A 4 -11.57 -14.08 -12.42
C VAL A 4 -11.98 -15.07 -11.34
N GLY A 5 -11.14 -16.08 -11.08
CA GLY A 5 -11.41 -17.09 -10.09
C GLY A 5 -10.89 -16.75 -8.67
N THR A 6 -10.26 -15.60 -8.48
CA THR A 6 -9.62 -15.24 -7.21
C THR A 6 -10.33 -14.03 -6.60
N PRO A 7 -11.27 -14.24 -5.65
CA PRO A 7 -11.97 -13.11 -5.04
C PRO A 7 -11.03 -12.32 -4.12
N LEU A 8 -11.15 -10.99 -4.16
CA LEU A 8 -10.47 -10.12 -3.22
C LEU A 8 -11.18 -10.12 -1.85
N PRO A 9 -10.47 -9.93 -0.75
CA PRO A 9 -11.11 -9.73 0.55
C PRO A 9 -12.05 -8.52 0.53
N GLY A 10 -13.12 -8.57 1.31
CA GLY A 10 -14.11 -7.50 1.37
C GLY A 10 -13.52 -6.12 1.68
N GLY A 11 -12.56 -6.08 2.60
CA GLY A 11 -11.87 -4.83 2.94
C GLY A 11 -11.08 -4.24 1.77
N VAL A 12 -10.46 -5.08 0.95
CA VAL A 12 -9.74 -4.64 -0.25
C VAL A 12 -10.71 -4.11 -1.31
N ILE A 13 -11.86 -4.78 -1.49
CA ILE A 13 -12.90 -4.32 -2.42
C ILE A 13 -13.38 -2.93 -2.02
N GLN A 14 -13.68 -2.71 -0.75
CA GLN A 14 -14.10 -1.40 -0.25
C GLN A 14 -13.02 -0.33 -0.44
N ALA A 15 -11.76 -0.69 -0.21
CA ALA A 15 -10.63 0.21 -0.46
C ALA A 15 -10.57 0.64 -1.92
N LEU A 16 -10.75 -0.29 -2.85
CA LEU A 16 -10.74 0.01 -4.28
C LEU A 16 -11.92 0.89 -4.70
N VAL A 17 -13.11 0.68 -4.12
CA VAL A 17 -14.26 1.55 -4.36
C VAL A 17 -13.96 2.97 -3.89
N LEU A 18 -13.39 3.14 -2.70
CA LEU A 18 -12.99 4.44 -2.18
C LEU A 18 -11.90 5.09 -3.04
N LEU A 19 -10.97 4.30 -3.54
CA LEU A 19 -9.92 4.80 -4.44
C LEU A 19 -10.52 5.43 -5.70
N ASP A 20 -11.50 4.77 -6.30
CA ASP A 20 -12.20 5.29 -7.48
C ASP A 20 -12.93 6.59 -7.16
N GLU A 21 -13.65 6.63 -6.05
CA GLU A 21 -14.38 7.84 -5.61
C GLU A 21 -13.42 9.01 -5.34
N LYS A 22 -12.33 8.78 -4.64
CA LYS A 22 -11.32 9.80 -4.35
C LYS A 22 -10.61 10.27 -5.61
N GLY A 23 -10.37 9.37 -6.55
CA GLY A 23 -9.80 9.73 -7.85
C GLY A 23 -10.67 10.70 -8.61
N LYS A 24 -11.99 10.52 -8.56
CA LYS A 24 -12.94 11.46 -9.17
C LYS A 24 -12.95 12.81 -8.45
N ALA A 25 -12.77 12.81 -7.13
CA ALA A 25 -12.82 14.04 -6.33
C ALA A 25 -11.51 14.82 -6.37
N TYR A 26 -10.36 14.15 -6.30
CA TYR A 26 -9.06 14.79 -6.13
C TYR A 26 -8.14 14.68 -7.34
N GLY A 27 -8.53 13.90 -8.35
CA GLY A 27 -7.77 13.76 -9.58
C GLY A 27 -6.39 13.13 -9.33
N ASP A 28 -5.37 13.72 -9.93
CA ASP A 28 -4.00 13.20 -9.91
C ASP A 28 -3.07 13.90 -8.92
N SER A 29 -3.63 14.60 -7.94
CA SER A 29 -2.81 15.33 -6.95
C SER A 29 -1.82 14.43 -6.21
N TRP A 30 -2.15 13.13 -6.06
CA TRP A 30 -1.29 12.16 -5.38
C TRP A 30 0.08 11.98 -6.06
N ARG A 31 0.18 12.26 -7.37
CA ARG A 31 1.40 12.06 -8.17
C ARG A 31 1.89 13.32 -8.87
N LYS A 32 1.21 14.43 -8.69
CA LYS A 32 1.41 15.65 -9.51
C LYS A 32 2.87 16.12 -9.58
N ARG A 33 3.60 16.04 -8.47
CA ARG A 33 5.00 16.49 -8.39
C ARG A 33 5.99 15.34 -8.31
N GLY A 34 5.59 14.17 -8.76
CA GLY A 34 6.44 13.00 -8.84
C GLY A 34 6.64 12.27 -7.52
N GLU A 35 7.56 11.35 -7.54
CA GLU A 35 7.81 10.40 -6.47
C GLU A 35 8.21 11.09 -5.16
N MET A 36 9.22 11.97 -5.23
CA MET A 36 9.78 12.62 -4.04
C MET A 36 8.89 13.69 -3.43
N PHE A 37 8.11 14.41 -4.23
CA PHE A 37 7.38 15.58 -3.76
C PHE A 37 5.88 15.37 -3.66
N SER A 38 5.36 14.25 -4.15
CA SER A 38 3.93 13.91 -4.04
C SER A 38 3.70 12.53 -3.48
N ILE A 39 4.19 11.49 -4.14
CA ILE A 39 3.84 10.10 -3.82
C ILE A 39 4.37 9.70 -2.45
N LEU A 40 5.67 9.81 -2.23
CA LEU A 40 6.29 9.41 -0.96
C LEU A 40 5.79 10.23 0.23
N PRO A 41 5.66 11.57 0.13
CA PRO A 41 5.09 12.35 1.24
C PRO A 41 3.65 11.95 1.60
N ASN A 42 2.82 11.60 0.62
CA ASN A 42 1.46 11.14 0.89
C ASN A 42 1.44 9.82 1.65
N ILE A 43 2.30 8.89 1.27
CA ILE A 43 2.44 7.61 1.98
C ILE A 43 3.00 7.87 3.38
N ALA A 44 4.03 8.72 3.50
CA ALA A 44 4.66 9.04 4.79
C ALA A 44 3.65 9.55 5.81
N ARG A 45 2.73 10.43 5.41
CA ARG A 45 1.70 10.94 6.31
C ARG A 45 0.83 9.84 6.88
N LYS A 46 0.48 8.85 6.06
CA LYS A 46 -0.35 7.73 6.50
C LYS A 46 0.43 6.75 7.37
N VAL A 47 1.69 6.48 7.02
CA VAL A 47 2.58 5.65 7.85
C VAL A 47 2.77 6.27 9.23
N ASP A 48 2.94 7.59 9.30
CA ASP A 48 3.12 8.29 10.57
C ASP A 48 1.84 8.26 11.43
N ARG A 49 0.68 8.10 10.82
CA ARG A 49 -0.62 8.10 11.54
C ARG A 49 -1.06 6.74 12.04
N ILE A 50 -0.60 5.65 11.43
CA ILE A 50 -1.02 4.33 11.90
C ILE A 50 -0.51 4.12 13.34
N GLY A 51 -1.38 3.59 14.19
CA GLY A 51 -1.05 3.35 15.58
C GLY A 51 -1.11 4.57 16.49
N ILE A 52 -1.41 5.76 15.97
CA ILE A 52 -1.58 6.97 16.79
C ILE A 52 -3.07 7.18 17.04
N PRO A 53 -3.52 7.12 18.29
CA PRO A 53 -4.94 7.37 18.61
C PRO A 53 -5.27 8.85 18.46
N GLY A 54 -6.45 9.14 17.95
CA GLY A 54 -6.93 10.51 17.74
C GLY A 54 -6.56 11.07 16.39
N GLY A 55 -7.14 12.19 16.03
CA GLY A 55 -7.04 12.78 14.71
C GLY A 55 -8.38 12.74 14.00
N GLY A 56 -8.53 13.42 12.88
CA GLY A 56 -9.79 13.56 12.16
C GLY A 56 -10.28 12.29 11.49
N ASP A 57 -9.36 11.40 11.13
CA ASP A 57 -9.71 10.15 10.45
C ASP A 57 -9.76 8.98 11.43
N THR A 58 -10.61 7.99 11.14
CA THR A 58 -10.58 6.74 11.88
C THR A 58 -9.33 5.97 11.52
N LEU A 59 -8.93 5.04 12.37
CA LEU A 59 -7.79 4.17 12.10
C LEU A 59 -8.03 3.35 10.83
N LYS A 60 -9.27 2.87 10.63
CA LYS A 60 -9.64 2.14 9.43
C LYS A 60 -9.42 3.00 8.17
N ASP A 61 -9.83 4.26 8.19
CA ASP A 61 -9.63 5.18 7.06
C ASP A 61 -8.14 5.35 6.74
N THR A 62 -7.31 5.46 7.76
CA THR A 62 -5.86 5.59 7.58
C THR A 62 -5.28 4.32 6.94
N ILE A 63 -5.68 3.13 7.38
CA ILE A 63 -5.21 1.87 6.80
C ILE A 63 -5.66 1.73 5.34
N VAL A 64 -6.92 2.06 5.05
CA VAL A 64 -7.47 2.04 3.69
C VAL A 64 -6.70 2.99 2.78
N ASP A 65 -6.47 4.23 3.24
CA ASP A 65 -5.73 5.22 2.46
C ASP A 65 -4.28 4.76 2.21
N LEU A 66 -3.65 4.20 3.23
CA LEU A 66 -2.28 3.70 3.08
C LEU A 66 -2.22 2.56 2.05
N LEU A 67 -3.13 1.60 2.12
CA LEU A 67 -3.20 0.53 1.12
C LEU A 67 -3.38 1.11 -0.28
N ASN A 68 -4.29 2.05 -0.45
CA ASN A 68 -4.57 2.66 -1.75
C ASN A 68 -3.37 3.42 -2.30
N TYR A 69 -2.66 4.19 -1.47
CA TYR A 69 -1.44 4.87 -1.91
C TYR A 69 -0.34 3.88 -2.28
N CYS A 70 -0.22 2.78 -1.56
CA CYS A 70 0.74 1.72 -1.91
C CYS A 70 0.42 1.10 -3.27
N LEU A 71 -0.86 0.82 -3.55
CA LEU A 71 -1.29 0.29 -4.84
C LEU A 71 -1.03 1.29 -5.98
N LEU A 72 -1.35 2.56 -5.76
CA LEU A 72 -1.08 3.62 -6.73
C LEU A 72 0.41 3.74 -7.03
N TYR A 73 1.23 3.73 -5.98
CA TYR A 73 2.68 3.81 -6.14
C TYR A 73 3.25 2.58 -6.87
N ALA A 74 2.77 1.39 -6.55
CA ALA A 74 3.17 0.18 -7.25
C ALA A 74 2.85 0.27 -8.75
N CYS A 75 1.65 0.74 -9.10
CA CYS A 75 1.27 0.96 -10.49
C CYS A 75 2.21 1.97 -11.17
N TRP A 76 2.49 3.08 -10.50
CA TRP A 76 3.37 4.12 -11.03
C TRP A 76 4.78 3.59 -11.28
N LEU A 77 5.34 2.85 -10.32
CA LEU A 77 6.67 2.23 -10.45
C LEU A 77 6.72 1.19 -11.55
N ASN A 78 5.59 0.51 -11.80
CA ASN A 78 5.49 -0.51 -12.84
C ASN A 78 5.25 0.10 -14.24
N GLY A 79 5.33 1.42 -14.37
CA GLY A 79 5.17 2.11 -15.64
C GLY A 79 3.76 2.57 -15.97
N ASP A 80 2.79 2.36 -15.07
CA ASP A 80 1.41 2.85 -15.23
C ASP A 80 1.24 4.16 -14.46
N GLU A 81 1.72 5.25 -15.04
CA GLU A 81 1.69 6.57 -14.40
C GLU A 81 0.26 7.08 -14.15
N ASP A 82 -0.73 6.57 -14.89
CA ASP A 82 -2.12 6.94 -14.72
C ASP A 82 -2.87 6.02 -13.75
N ALA A 83 -2.20 5.03 -13.21
CA ALA A 83 -2.76 4.02 -12.31
C ALA A 83 -3.96 3.27 -12.87
N LYS A 84 -4.00 3.08 -14.18
CA LYS A 84 -5.10 2.38 -14.87
C LYS A 84 -5.15 0.89 -14.53
N GLY A 85 -4.03 0.35 -14.08
CA GLY A 85 -3.92 -1.06 -13.74
C GLY A 85 -4.15 -1.37 -12.26
N THR A 86 -4.69 -0.42 -11.47
CA THR A 86 -4.79 -0.59 -10.02
C THR A 86 -5.57 -1.84 -9.62
N ASP A 87 -6.70 -2.12 -10.24
CA ASP A 87 -7.49 -3.32 -9.93
C ASP A 87 -6.72 -4.59 -10.25
N ALA A 88 -6.09 -4.63 -11.42
CA ALA A 88 -5.28 -5.78 -11.83
C ALA A 88 -4.06 -5.95 -10.90
N MET A 89 -3.47 -4.83 -10.48
CA MET A 89 -2.35 -4.84 -9.55
C MET A 89 -2.79 -5.38 -8.18
N ALA A 90 -3.95 -4.95 -7.68
CA ALA A 90 -4.49 -5.43 -6.42
C ALA A 90 -4.73 -6.95 -6.46
N VAL A 91 -5.31 -7.46 -7.54
CA VAL A 91 -5.51 -8.89 -7.74
C VAL A 91 -4.17 -9.63 -7.75
N SER A 92 -3.19 -9.12 -8.48
CA SER A 92 -1.86 -9.73 -8.57
C SER A 92 -1.20 -9.80 -7.19
N ILE A 93 -1.26 -8.71 -6.44
CA ILE A 93 -0.70 -8.67 -5.07
C ILE A 93 -1.44 -9.66 -4.17
N TRP A 94 -2.76 -9.72 -4.28
CA TRP A 94 -3.55 -10.65 -3.49
C TRP A 94 -3.20 -12.10 -3.78
N VAL A 95 -3.02 -12.48 -5.05
CA VAL A 95 -2.65 -13.85 -5.42
C VAL A 95 -1.34 -14.27 -4.75
N ASP A 96 -0.38 -13.36 -4.64
CA ASP A 96 0.93 -13.62 -4.05
C ASP A 96 0.97 -13.37 -2.53
N SER A 97 -0.09 -12.80 -1.95
CA SER A 97 -0.07 -12.29 -0.58
C SER A 97 0.19 -13.35 0.48
N ALA A 98 -0.31 -14.56 0.28
CA ALA A 98 -0.11 -15.64 1.25
C ALA A 98 1.37 -16.00 1.38
N ARG A 99 2.08 -16.06 0.26
CA ARG A 99 3.52 -16.32 0.26
C ARG A 99 4.29 -15.17 0.91
N GLU A 100 3.94 -13.95 0.57
CA GLU A 100 4.59 -12.76 1.12
C GLU A 100 4.35 -12.64 2.64
N LEU A 101 3.16 -13.02 3.11
CA LEU A 101 2.86 -13.05 4.53
C LEU A 101 3.75 -14.07 5.26
N GLU A 102 3.94 -15.27 4.69
CA GLU A 102 4.82 -16.28 5.27
C GLU A 102 6.27 -15.79 5.32
N GLU A 103 6.76 -15.15 4.26
CA GLU A 103 8.10 -14.56 4.24
C GLU A 103 8.25 -13.48 5.32
N ALA A 104 7.23 -12.66 5.51
CA ALA A 104 7.23 -11.63 6.54
C ALA A 104 7.26 -12.23 7.95
N LYS A 105 6.53 -13.32 8.19
CA LYS A 105 6.56 -14.04 9.47
C LYS A 105 7.96 -14.58 9.76
N HIS A 106 8.63 -15.12 8.77
CA HIS A 106 10.02 -15.58 8.92
C HIS A 106 10.97 -14.42 9.20
N ALA A 107 10.65 -13.22 8.73
CA ALA A 107 11.44 -12.03 8.98
C ALA A 107 11.08 -11.32 10.31
N GLY A 108 10.16 -11.88 11.09
CA GLY A 108 9.82 -11.37 12.41
C GLY A 108 8.50 -10.61 12.52
N LEU A 109 7.66 -10.66 11.47
CA LEU A 109 6.34 -10.03 11.55
C LEU A 109 5.46 -10.75 12.58
N GLU A 110 4.89 -9.98 13.50
CA GLU A 110 3.80 -10.42 14.35
C GLU A 110 2.48 -9.92 13.73
N GLU A 111 1.50 -10.80 13.56
CA GLU A 111 0.23 -10.47 12.90
C GLU A 111 -0.75 -9.73 13.82
N THR A 112 -0.24 -8.93 14.74
CA THR A 112 -1.04 -8.04 15.56
C THR A 112 -1.05 -6.65 14.92
N PRO A 113 -2.04 -5.79 15.22
CA PRO A 113 -2.02 -4.42 14.71
C PRO A 113 -0.70 -3.70 15.01
N ALA A 114 -0.17 -3.82 16.21
CA ALA A 114 1.11 -3.20 16.57
C ALA A 114 2.27 -3.77 15.78
N GLY A 115 2.29 -5.09 15.57
CA GLY A 115 3.33 -5.75 14.77
C GLY A 115 3.29 -5.33 13.31
N ILE A 116 2.10 -5.23 12.74
CA ILE A 116 1.92 -4.77 11.36
C ILE A 116 2.37 -3.31 11.22
N ASP A 117 1.98 -2.44 12.15
CA ASP A 117 2.38 -1.03 12.14
C ASP A 117 3.89 -0.88 12.17
N THR A 118 4.56 -1.63 13.04
CA THR A 118 6.03 -1.61 13.15
C THR A 118 6.66 -2.09 11.84
N TYR A 119 6.18 -3.19 11.30
CA TYR A 119 6.72 -3.78 10.07
C TYR A 119 6.59 -2.83 8.88
N VAL A 120 5.39 -2.26 8.70
CA VAL A 120 5.12 -1.30 7.63
C VAL A 120 6.01 -0.07 7.77
N ARG A 121 6.14 0.45 8.98
CA ARG A 121 6.96 1.62 9.27
C ARG A 121 8.42 1.38 8.94
N GLU A 122 8.97 0.25 9.37
CA GLU A 122 10.35 -0.11 9.09
C GLU A 122 10.63 -0.31 7.60
N LYS A 123 9.72 -0.98 6.90
CA LYS A 123 9.85 -1.19 5.46
C LYS A 123 9.79 0.12 4.69
N PHE A 124 8.87 1.01 5.05
CA PHE A 124 8.76 2.31 4.40
C PHE A 124 9.99 3.18 4.68
N GLU A 125 10.46 3.23 5.92
CA GLU A 125 11.69 3.97 6.27
C GLU A 125 12.90 3.44 5.49
N ASN A 126 12.95 2.15 5.23
CA ASN A 126 14.00 1.57 4.40
C ASN A 126 13.96 2.11 2.96
N ILE A 127 12.76 2.28 2.39
CA ILE A 127 12.62 2.89 1.06
C ILE A 127 13.20 4.31 1.07
N LEU A 128 12.85 5.11 2.07
CA LEU A 128 13.32 6.50 2.17
C LEU A 128 14.83 6.59 2.40
N SER A 129 15.36 5.81 3.34
CA SER A 129 16.77 5.88 3.71
C SER A 129 17.70 5.36 2.62
N THR A 130 17.22 4.50 1.73
CA THR A 130 18.01 3.93 0.64
C THR A 130 17.68 4.56 -0.71
N TYR A 131 16.83 5.59 -0.75
CA TYR A 131 16.28 6.14 -1.99
C TYR A 131 17.36 6.56 -3.00
N THR A 132 18.45 7.13 -2.53
CA THR A 132 19.50 7.65 -3.42
C THR A 132 20.27 6.54 -4.16
N PHE A 133 20.20 5.30 -3.69
CA PHE A 133 20.94 4.20 -4.32
C PHE A 133 20.10 2.95 -4.58
N ASN A 134 18.82 2.91 -4.16
CA ASN A 134 17.96 1.80 -4.55
C ASN A 134 17.44 1.98 -5.99
N THR A 135 16.94 0.91 -6.58
CA THR A 135 16.39 0.92 -7.93
C THR A 135 14.85 1.02 -7.89
N VAL A 136 14.27 1.40 -9.04
CA VAL A 136 12.82 1.36 -9.23
C VAL A 136 12.26 -0.03 -8.90
N GLN A 137 12.95 -1.09 -9.35
CA GLN A 137 12.52 -2.46 -9.10
C GLN A 137 12.53 -2.80 -7.61
N GLU A 138 13.55 -2.36 -6.88
CA GLU A 138 13.63 -2.57 -5.44
C GLU A 138 12.50 -1.84 -4.70
N ARG A 139 12.21 -0.59 -5.08
CA ARG A 139 11.10 0.16 -4.49
C ARG A 139 9.76 -0.50 -4.81
N TYR A 140 9.58 -0.98 -6.03
CA TYR A 140 8.38 -1.70 -6.45
C TYR A 140 8.16 -2.94 -5.57
N GLN A 141 9.18 -3.76 -5.37
CA GLN A 141 9.06 -4.96 -4.54
C GLN A 141 8.73 -4.62 -3.09
N LYS A 142 9.37 -3.60 -2.53
CA LYS A 142 9.13 -3.19 -1.14
C LYS A 142 7.72 -2.64 -0.93
N ILE A 143 7.24 -1.77 -1.81
CA ILE A 143 5.91 -1.20 -1.67
C ILE A 143 4.82 -2.24 -1.91
N ARG A 144 5.04 -3.15 -2.85
CA ARG A 144 4.17 -4.26 -3.12
C ARG A 144 4.05 -5.18 -1.89
N HIS A 145 5.16 -5.41 -1.23
CA HIS A 145 5.21 -6.20 0.00
C HIS A 145 4.42 -5.54 1.13
N ILE A 146 4.55 -4.23 1.29
CA ILE A 146 3.76 -3.47 2.27
C ILE A 146 2.27 -3.62 1.96
N ALA A 147 1.87 -3.45 0.70
CA ALA A 147 0.47 -3.61 0.29
C ALA A 147 -0.07 -5.00 0.60
N ALA A 148 0.72 -6.04 0.33
CA ALA A 148 0.34 -7.42 0.61
C ALA A 148 0.09 -7.65 2.11
N ILE A 149 0.94 -7.12 2.97
CA ILE A 149 0.77 -7.22 4.42
C ILE A 149 -0.49 -6.47 4.87
N LEU A 150 -0.73 -5.29 4.34
CA LEU A 150 -1.93 -4.52 4.66
C LEU A 150 -3.23 -5.23 4.25
N MET A 151 -3.21 -6.03 3.19
CA MET A 151 -4.37 -6.82 2.76
C MET A 151 -4.77 -7.87 3.79
N HIS A 152 -3.88 -8.26 4.69
CA HIS A 152 -4.16 -9.21 5.78
C HIS A 152 -4.44 -8.51 7.11
N ASP A 153 -4.47 -7.18 7.12
CA ASP A 153 -4.71 -6.42 8.35
C ASP A 153 -6.18 -6.56 8.76
N GLU A 154 -6.42 -7.00 10.00
CA GLU A 154 -7.78 -7.17 10.53
C GLU A 154 -8.56 -5.87 10.64
N ARG A 155 -7.87 -4.73 10.64
CA ARG A 155 -8.49 -3.41 10.70
C ARG A 155 -9.01 -2.91 9.35
N LEU A 156 -8.62 -3.57 8.27
CA LEU A 156 -9.01 -3.20 6.91
C LEU A 156 -10.53 -3.47 6.61
#